data_7771565babd8570b2bae033e9024a5c7
#
_entry.id   7771565babd8570b2bae033e9024a5c7
#
_cell.length_a   1.000
_cell.length_b   1.000
_cell.length_c   1.000
_cell.angle_alpha   90.00
_cell.angle_beta   90.00
_cell.angle_gamma   90.00
#
_symmetry.space_group_name_H-M   'P 1'
#
loop_
_entity.id
_entity.type
_entity.pdbx_description
1 polymer ?
#
loop_
_entity_poly.entity_id
_entity_poly.type
_entity_poly.pdbx_seq_one_letter_code
_entity_poly.pdbx_strand_id
1 'polypeptide(L)'
;EYYIADLKTEIESRGEVSSIIKQQNDYYIGFKSSGLILLKYMTDQKVKYQMQSTEIHSGIFCLMKDKFQDIVWIGTDGQGVYMYFNDAFSITNTLLDTPVYQINNPIRALYCDEEQTLWIGTKGGGIVRINNYSSDKEPLTSFNRISAANSTLTDNAVYCFAPGATGKLWIGTEN
;
A
#
# COMPACT_ATOMS: atom_id res chain seq x y z
N GLU A 1 20.29 22.60 2.34
CA GLU A 1 20.23 22.71 3.83
C GLU A 1 18.82 23.08 4.33
N TYR A 2 18.14 24.05 3.72
CA TYR A 2 16.76 24.41 4.12
C TYR A 2 15.78 23.26 4.01
N TYR A 3 16.02 22.37 3.11
CA TYR A 3 15.15 21.25 2.78
C TYR A 3 15.07 20.21 3.88
N ILE A 4 16.18 19.93 4.54
CA ILE A 4 16.26 18.94 5.62
C ILE A 4 15.51 19.45 6.86
N ALA A 5 15.56 20.76 7.14
CA ALA A 5 14.89 21.35 8.28
C ALA A 5 13.36 21.31 8.14
N ASP A 6 12.84 21.67 6.95
CA ASP A 6 11.39 21.67 6.70
C ASP A 6 10.82 20.24 6.71
N LEU A 7 11.53 19.30 6.11
CA LEU A 7 11.14 17.89 6.12
C LEU A 7 11.16 17.31 7.54
N LYS A 8 12.18 17.66 8.33
CA LYS A 8 12.28 17.21 9.71
C LYS A 8 11.08 17.69 10.53
N THR A 9 10.75 18.97 10.44
CA THR A 9 9.62 19.58 11.15
C THR A 9 8.30 18.92 10.74
N GLU A 10 8.11 18.66 9.45
CA GLU A 10 6.91 17.99 8.96
C GLU A 10 6.81 16.55 9.45
N ILE A 11 7.90 15.79 9.43
CA ILE A 11 7.93 14.42 9.94
C ILE A 11 7.62 14.42 11.45
N GLU A 12 8.25 15.32 12.23
CA GLU A 12 8.03 15.42 13.66
C GLU A 12 6.57 15.79 13.98
N SER A 13 5.94 16.63 13.17
CA SER A 13 4.54 17.03 13.34
C SER A 13 3.55 15.90 13.06
N ARG A 14 3.90 14.96 12.16
CA ARG A 14 3.05 13.83 11.77
C ARG A 14 3.18 12.62 12.67
N GLY A 15 4.21 12.57 13.50
CA GLY A 15 4.44 11.50 14.46
C GLY A 15 5.24 10.33 13.90
N GLU A 16 4.87 9.11 14.29
CA GLU A 16 5.68 7.93 14.03
C GLU A 16 5.60 7.48 12.57
N VAL A 17 6.76 7.37 11.93
CA VAL A 17 6.90 6.77 10.60
C VAL A 17 6.70 5.26 10.68
N SER A 18 5.81 4.74 9.86
CA SER A 18 5.50 3.31 9.77
C SER A 18 6.28 2.61 8.67
N SER A 19 6.46 3.28 7.53
CA SER A 19 7.13 2.69 6.37
C SER A 19 7.69 3.76 5.44
N ILE A 20 8.77 3.43 4.76
CA ILE A 20 9.38 4.28 3.73
C ILE A 20 9.74 3.39 2.54
N ILE A 21 9.37 3.82 1.36
CA ILE A 21 9.86 3.20 0.12
C ILE A 21 10.34 4.25 -0.87
N LYS A 22 11.22 3.83 -1.77
CA LYS A 22 11.68 4.62 -2.91
C LYS A 22 11.20 3.96 -4.19
N GLN A 23 10.49 4.72 -5.03
CA GLN A 23 10.11 4.35 -6.39
C GLN A 23 10.79 5.32 -7.35
N GLN A 24 11.62 4.81 -8.26
CA GLN A 24 12.48 5.65 -9.11
C GLN A 24 13.33 6.63 -8.27
N ASN A 25 13.07 7.93 -8.35
CA ASN A 25 13.74 8.96 -7.54
C ASN A 25 12.87 9.56 -6.43
N ASP A 26 11.60 9.15 -6.35
CA ASP A 26 10.65 9.65 -5.38
C ASP A 26 10.64 8.80 -4.10
N TYR A 27 10.33 9.42 -2.96
CA TYR A 27 10.17 8.73 -1.68
C TYR A 27 8.74 8.85 -1.19
N TYR A 28 8.22 7.74 -0.69
CA TYR A 28 6.91 7.63 -0.06
C TYR A 28 7.13 7.34 1.42
N ILE A 29 6.62 8.21 2.28
CA ILE A 29 6.79 8.12 3.73
C ILE A 29 5.41 7.98 4.36
N GLY A 30 5.12 6.80 4.89
CA GLY A 30 3.88 6.50 5.60
C GLY A 30 4.01 6.74 7.09
N PHE A 31 2.96 7.25 7.71
CA PHE A 31 2.86 7.50 9.15
C PHE A 31 1.79 6.62 9.78
N LYS A 32 1.98 6.23 11.03
CA LYS A 32 1.02 5.36 11.74
C LYS A 32 -0.38 5.98 11.92
N SER A 33 -0.48 7.31 11.94
CA SER A 33 -1.75 8.00 12.25
C SER A 33 -2.06 9.19 11.34
N SER A 34 -1.16 9.60 10.45
CA SER A 34 -1.28 10.88 9.75
C SER A 34 -0.99 10.82 8.25
N GLY A 35 -1.36 9.70 7.64
CA GLY A 35 -1.34 9.54 6.20
C GLY A 35 0.04 9.35 5.58
N LEU A 36 0.22 9.92 4.40
CA LEU A 36 1.38 9.74 3.54
C LEU A 36 1.96 11.08 3.11
N ILE A 37 3.30 11.17 3.06
CA ILE A 37 4.03 12.22 2.35
C ILE A 37 4.70 11.62 1.12
N LEU A 38 4.62 12.31 0.00
CA LEU A 38 5.40 12.06 -1.19
C LEU A 38 6.50 13.12 -1.33
N LEU A 39 7.75 12.67 -1.39
CA LEU A 39 8.89 13.52 -1.75
C LEU A 39 9.21 13.29 -3.22
N LYS A 40 8.80 14.23 -4.06
CA LYS A 40 9.02 14.19 -5.51
C LYS A 40 10.40 14.75 -5.85
N TYR A 41 11.17 14.02 -6.63
CA TYR A 41 12.47 14.47 -7.11
C TYR A 41 12.34 15.51 -8.23
N MET A 42 13.07 16.62 -8.12
CA MET A 42 13.03 17.73 -9.06
C MET A 42 14.39 17.82 -9.79
N THR A 43 14.41 17.58 -11.10
CA THR A 43 15.65 17.55 -11.90
C THR A 43 16.26 18.91 -12.14
N ASP A 44 15.44 19.96 -12.28
CA ASP A 44 15.86 21.27 -12.79
C ASP A 44 15.84 22.40 -11.76
N GLN A 45 15.76 22.06 -10.46
CA GLN A 45 15.66 23.05 -9.39
C GLN A 45 16.82 22.95 -8.40
N LYS A 46 17.14 24.08 -7.74
CA LYS A 46 18.11 24.12 -6.63
C LYS A 46 17.67 23.22 -5.47
N VAL A 47 16.39 22.98 -5.37
CA VAL A 47 15.75 22.07 -4.40
C VAL A 47 15.57 20.72 -5.06
N LYS A 48 16.23 19.70 -4.55
CA LYS A 48 16.20 18.34 -5.13
C LYS A 48 14.89 17.61 -4.94
N TYR A 49 14.10 17.95 -3.92
CA TYR A 49 12.83 17.29 -3.60
C TYR A 49 11.77 18.32 -3.29
N GLN A 50 10.57 18.07 -3.78
CA GLN A 50 9.36 18.78 -3.40
C GLN A 50 8.50 17.86 -2.57
N MET A 51 8.08 18.32 -1.40
CA MET A 51 7.14 17.60 -0.55
C MET A 51 5.72 17.86 -1.01
N GLN A 52 4.94 16.78 -1.08
CA GLN A 52 3.52 16.82 -1.40
C GLN A 52 2.72 16.07 -0.35
N SER A 53 1.75 16.75 0.22
CA SER A 53 0.74 16.10 1.05
C SER A 53 -0.25 15.36 0.16
N THR A 54 -0.73 14.24 0.64
CA THR A 54 -1.72 13.41 -0.04
C THR A 54 -3.08 13.54 0.64
N GLU A 55 -4.14 13.12 -0.03
CA GLU A 55 -5.50 13.08 0.54
C GLU A 55 -5.73 11.88 1.47
N ILE A 56 -4.70 11.05 1.68
CA ILE A 56 -4.78 9.92 2.60
C ILE A 56 -4.49 10.43 4.01
N HIS A 57 -5.51 10.43 4.85
CA HIS A 57 -5.44 10.90 6.23
C HIS A 57 -5.37 9.78 7.27
N SER A 58 -5.70 8.57 6.87
CA SER A 58 -5.63 7.37 7.72
C SER A 58 -4.19 6.91 7.90
N GLY A 59 -3.92 6.19 9.00
CA GLY A 59 -2.61 5.57 9.21
C GLY A 59 -2.20 4.66 8.06
N ILE A 60 -0.91 4.66 7.76
CA ILE A 60 -0.31 3.78 6.73
C ILE A 60 0.41 2.64 7.46
N PHE A 61 0.07 1.41 7.14
CA PHE A 61 0.72 0.26 7.75
C PHE A 61 1.71 -0.46 6.85
N CYS A 62 1.50 -0.40 5.55
CA CYS A 62 2.45 -0.97 4.60
C CYS A 62 2.47 -0.20 3.28
N LEU A 63 3.64 -0.19 2.68
CA LEU A 63 3.90 0.34 1.34
C LEU A 63 4.58 -0.75 0.53
N MET A 64 4.18 -0.91 -0.73
CA MET A 64 4.80 -1.88 -1.63
C MET A 64 4.95 -1.27 -3.03
N LYS A 65 6.13 -1.45 -3.62
CA LYS A 65 6.31 -1.21 -5.05
C LYS A 65 5.75 -2.38 -5.82
N ASP A 66 4.99 -2.08 -6.86
CA ASP A 66 4.60 -3.12 -7.79
C ASP A 66 5.83 -3.71 -8.50
N LYS A 67 5.78 -4.97 -8.81
CA LYS A 67 6.88 -5.70 -9.44
C LYS A 67 6.92 -5.51 -10.95
N PHE A 68 5.76 -5.31 -11.56
CA PHE A 68 5.56 -5.31 -13.01
C PHE A 68 5.18 -3.96 -13.58
N GLN A 69 4.63 -3.08 -12.74
CA GLN A 69 4.11 -1.78 -13.14
C GLN A 69 4.68 -0.67 -12.27
N ASP A 70 4.65 0.55 -12.76
CA ASP A 70 5.11 1.72 -12.00
C ASP A 70 4.04 2.20 -11.00
N ILE A 71 3.67 1.29 -10.10
CA ILE A 71 2.63 1.48 -9.09
C ILE A 71 3.25 1.39 -7.70
N VAL A 72 2.79 2.25 -6.80
CA VAL A 72 2.96 2.10 -5.36
C VAL A 72 1.64 1.76 -4.73
N TRP A 73 1.59 0.62 -4.07
CA TRP A 73 0.44 0.17 -3.28
C TRP A 73 0.57 0.66 -1.85
N ILE A 74 -0.51 1.20 -1.30
CA ILE A 74 -0.56 1.86 0.00
C ILE A 74 -1.64 1.21 0.84
N GLY A 75 -1.25 0.46 1.86
CA GLY A 75 -2.15 -0.20 2.80
C GLY A 75 -2.44 0.68 4.01
N THR A 76 -3.73 0.94 4.25
CA THR A 76 -4.20 1.90 5.25
C THR A 76 -4.84 1.24 6.47
N ASP A 77 -5.08 2.05 7.50
CA ASP A 77 -5.84 1.68 8.68
C ASP A 77 -7.35 1.85 8.43
N GLY A 78 -7.95 0.84 7.81
CA GLY A 78 -9.40 0.76 7.61
C GLY A 78 -9.98 1.54 6.43
N GLN A 79 -9.15 2.25 5.64
CA GLN A 79 -9.59 2.93 4.42
C GLN A 79 -9.29 2.14 3.13
N GLY A 80 -8.96 0.85 3.24
CA GLY A 80 -8.64 0.00 2.11
C GLY A 80 -7.22 0.18 1.59
N VAL A 81 -7.02 -0.17 0.33
CA VAL A 81 -5.74 -0.05 -0.39
C VAL A 81 -5.83 1.05 -1.41
N TYR A 82 -4.86 1.95 -1.39
CA TYR A 82 -4.69 2.95 -2.44
C TYR A 82 -3.64 2.47 -3.44
N MET A 83 -3.85 2.85 -4.68
CA MET A 83 -2.90 2.71 -5.76
C MET A 83 -2.41 4.10 -6.13
N TYR A 84 -1.11 4.36 -6.00
CA TYR A 84 -0.50 5.54 -6.57
C TYR A 84 0.14 5.17 -7.89
N PHE A 85 -0.31 5.82 -8.94
CA PHE A 85 0.06 5.51 -10.29
C PHE A 85 0.38 6.78 -11.04
N ASN A 86 1.59 6.79 -11.59
CA ASN A 86 2.09 7.73 -12.58
C ASN A 86 1.98 9.23 -12.28
N ASP A 87 2.66 10.03 -13.04
CA ASP A 87 2.91 11.48 -12.98
C ASP A 87 1.71 12.41 -12.76
N ALA A 88 0.51 11.89 -12.78
CA ALA A 88 -0.73 12.65 -12.65
C ALA A 88 -1.22 12.85 -11.21
N PHE A 89 -0.46 12.44 -10.17
CA PHE A 89 -0.85 12.56 -8.76
C PHE A 89 -2.24 12.01 -8.41
N SER A 90 -2.73 11.06 -9.16
CA SER A 90 -3.98 10.40 -8.81
C SER A 90 -3.73 9.28 -7.83
N ILE A 91 -4.16 9.48 -6.58
CA ILE A 91 -4.27 8.39 -5.61
C ILE A 91 -5.67 7.82 -5.74
N THR A 92 -5.76 6.58 -6.16
CA THR A 92 -7.03 5.89 -6.33
C THR A 92 -7.17 4.82 -5.28
N ASN A 93 -8.23 4.88 -4.49
CA ASN A 93 -8.60 3.78 -3.62
C ASN A 93 -9.38 2.75 -4.45
N THR A 94 -8.71 1.70 -4.83
CA THR A 94 -9.25 0.68 -5.74
C THR A 94 -10.42 -0.12 -5.19
N LEU A 95 -10.76 0.04 -3.90
CA LEU A 95 -11.70 -0.81 -3.20
C LEU A 95 -12.88 -0.07 -2.58
N LEU A 96 -12.86 1.27 -2.52
CA LEU A 96 -13.95 2.06 -1.92
C LEU A 96 -15.13 2.26 -2.86
N ASP A 97 -14.94 2.21 -4.16
CA ASP A 97 -16.00 2.51 -5.14
C ASP A 97 -16.99 1.36 -5.34
N THR A 98 -16.70 0.19 -4.78
CA THR A 98 -17.59 -0.97 -4.86
C THR A 98 -18.00 -1.46 -3.47
N PRO A 99 -19.25 -1.20 -3.01
CA PRO A 99 -19.72 -1.55 -1.67
C PRO A 99 -19.55 -3.02 -1.28
N VAL A 100 -19.57 -3.91 -2.26
CA VAL A 100 -19.43 -5.38 -2.03
C VAL A 100 -18.01 -5.75 -1.60
N TYR A 101 -17.05 -4.83 -1.75
CA TYR A 101 -15.62 -5.16 -1.72
C TYR A 101 -14.80 -4.26 -0.79
N GLN A 102 -15.47 -3.42 -0.02
CA GLN A 102 -14.81 -2.57 0.95
C GLN A 102 -13.98 -3.38 1.94
N ILE A 103 -12.68 -3.07 1.99
CA ILE A 103 -11.81 -3.58 3.02
C ILE A 103 -11.78 -2.54 4.15
N ASN A 104 -12.57 -2.77 5.17
CA ASN A 104 -12.64 -1.91 6.35
C ASN A 104 -11.65 -2.31 7.45
N ASN A 105 -10.94 -3.42 7.24
CA ASN A 105 -9.91 -3.88 8.17
C ASN A 105 -8.57 -3.20 7.87
N PRO A 106 -7.73 -2.96 8.89
CA PRO A 106 -6.36 -2.48 8.68
C PRO A 106 -5.57 -3.40 7.75
N ILE A 107 -4.92 -2.82 6.74
CA ILE A 107 -4.08 -3.55 5.78
C ILE A 107 -2.69 -3.71 6.37
N ARG A 108 -2.28 -4.94 6.63
CA ARG A 108 -0.99 -5.25 7.27
C ARG A 108 0.07 -5.74 6.32
N ALA A 109 -0.33 -6.37 5.23
CA ALA A 109 0.59 -6.94 4.27
C ALA A 109 0.10 -6.75 2.84
N LEU A 110 1.06 -6.53 1.94
CA LEU A 110 0.86 -6.47 0.50
C LEU A 110 1.92 -7.34 -0.16
N TYR A 111 1.54 -8.09 -1.17
CA TYR A 111 2.44 -8.91 -1.96
C TYR A 111 1.91 -9.05 -3.39
N CYS A 112 2.81 -8.94 -4.35
CA CYS A 112 2.52 -9.20 -5.76
C CYS A 112 3.30 -10.44 -6.21
N ASP A 113 2.60 -11.45 -6.71
CA ASP A 113 3.21 -12.68 -7.20
C ASP A 113 3.61 -12.59 -8.69
N GLU A 114 4.25 -13.64 -9.20
CA GLU A 114 4.72 -13.71 -10.59
C GLU A 114 3.56 -13.77 -11.62
N GLU A 115 2.36 -14.10 -11.18
CA GLU A 115 1.15 -14.15 -12.01
C GLU A 115 0.40 -12.82 -12.01
N GLN A 116 1.01 -11.75 -11.50
CA GLN A 116 0.39 -10.42 -11.32
C GLN A 116 -0.88 -10.49 -10.47
N THR A 117 -0.86 -11.30 -9.44
CA THR A 117 -1.90 -11.34 -8.42
C THR A 117 -1.46 -10.48 -7.24
N LEU A 118 -2.30 -9.53 -6.87
CA LEU A 118 -2.12 -8.74 -5.65
C LEU A 118 -2.78 -9.46 -4.47
N TRP A 119 -1.98 -9.74 -3.44
CA TRP A 119 -2.40 -10.33 -2.19
C TRP A 119 -2.40 -9.25 -1.12
N ILE A 120 -3.53 -9.08 -0.45
CA ILE A 120 -3.78 -8.06 0.57
C ILE A 120 -4.11 -8.77 1.87
N GLY A 121 -3.21 -8.70 2.84
CA GLY A 121 -3.39 -9.25 4.18
C GLY A 121 -3.97 -8.20 5.12
N THR A 122 -5.03 -8.57 5.84
CA THR A 122 -5.75 -7.66 6.73
C THR A 122 -5.68 -8.12 8.18
N LYS A 123 -5.87 -7.20 9.12
CA LYS A 123 -6.03 -7.52 10.53
C LYS A 123 -7.50 -7.90 10.81
N GLY A 124 -7.79 -9.19 10.74
CA GLY A 124 -9.10 -9.75 11.09
C GLY A 124 -10.06 -10.02 9.94
N GLY A 125 -9.78 -9.55 8.72
CA GLY A 125 -10.60 -9.80 7.53
C GLY A 125 -10.07 -10.91 6.62
N GLY A 126 -8.99 -11.57 6.98
CA GLY A 126 -8.31 -12.55 6.14
C GLY A 126 -7.51 -11.89 5.01
N ILE A 127 -7.54 -12.52 3.86
CA ILE A 127 -6.80 -12.12 2.66
C ILE A 127 -7.78 -11.72 1.57
N VAL A 128 -7.50 -10.63 0.88
CA VAL A 128 -8.10 -10.31 -0.40
C VAL A 128 -7.08 -10.57 -1.51
N ARG A 129 -7.50 -11.30 -2.52
CA ARG A 129 -6.69 -11.65 -3.67
C ARG A 129 -7.30 -11.03 -4.93
N ILE A 130 -6.52 -10.24 -5.65
CA ILE A 130 -6.92 -9.55 -6.87
C ILE A 130 -6.08 -10.08 -8.03
N ASN A 131 -6.73 -10.70 -9.01
CA ASN A 131 -6.05 -11.26 -10.16
C ASN A 131 -5.99 -10.26 -11.31
N ASN A 132 -4.90 -10.30 -12.07
CA ASN A 132 -4.73 -9.53 -13.32
C ASN A 132 -5.07 -8.05 -13.16
N TYR A 133 -4.63 -7.44 -12.07
CA TYR A 133 -4.77 -6.00 -11.90
C TYR A 133 -3.92 -5.26 -12.94
N SER A 134 -4.42 -4.13 -13.41
CA SER A 134 -3.72 -3.24 -14.34
C SER A 134 -4.05 -1.80 -14.00
N SER A 135 -3.07 -0.92 -14.13
CA SER A 135 -3.26 0.52 -13.98
C SER A 135 -4.23 1.12 -15.01
N ASP A 136 -4.38 0.45 -16.16
CA ASP A 136 -5.19 0.93 -17.29
C ASP A 136 -6.62 0.40 -17.27
N LYS A 137 -6.95 -0.49 -16.33
CA LYS A 137 -8.28 -1.11 -16.23
C LYS A 137 -9.05 -0.53 -15.06
N GLU A 138 -10.18 0.04 -15.38
CA GLU A 138 -11.25 0.31 -14.43
C GLU A 138 -11.91 -0.98 -13.96
N PRO A 139 -12.69 -0.88 -12.89
CA PRO A 139 -12.27 -1.18 -11.53
C PRO A 139 -11.83 -2.63 -11.43
N LEU A 140 -11.03 -2.98 -10.43
CA LEU A 140 -10.61 -4.34 -10.11
C LEU A 140 -11.84 -5.26 -10.00
N THR A 141 -12.18 -5.95 -11.08
CA THR A 141 -13.45 -6.66 -11.22
C THR A 141 -13.40 -8.11 -10.75
N SER A 142 -12.20 -8.62 -10.44
CA SER A 142 -12.02 -10.02 -10.04
C SER A 142 -11.19 -10.14 -8.78
N PHE A 143 -11.85 -10.34 -7.65
CA PHE A 143 -11.13 -10.69 -6.43
C PHE A 143 -11.83 -11.79 -5.62
N ASN A 144 -11.06 -12.46 -4.82
CA ASN A 144 -11.48 -13.50 -3.91
C ASN A 144 -11.09 -13.14 -2.48
N ARG A 145 -11.97 -13.40 -1.54
CA ARG A 145 -11.68 -13.32 -0.11
C ARG A 145 -11.39 -14.70 0.45
N ILE A 146 -10.24 -14.84 1.10
CA ILE A 146 -9.79 -16.05 1.77
C ILE A 146 -9.78 -15.79 3.27
N SER A 147 -10.45 -16.64 4.03
CA SER A 147 -10.58 -16.52 5.47
C SER A 147 -10.54 -17.89 6.14
N ALA A 148 -10.38 -17.93 7.45
CA ALA A 148 -10.42 -19.17 8.22
C ALA A 148 -11.77 -19.92 8.06
N ALA A 149 -12.85 -19.22 7.69
CA ALA A 149 -14.15 -19.82 7.47
C ALA A 149 -14.31 -20.55 6.13
N ASN A 150 -13.49 -20.21 5.12
CA ASN A 150 -13.61 -20.78 3.78
C ASN A 150 -12.30 -21.38 3.22
N SER A 151 -11.28 -21.50 4.06
CA SER A 151 -9.97 -22.04 3.69
C SER A 151 -9.29 -22.72 4.88
N THR A 152 -8.04 -23.15 4.66
CA THR A 152 -7.16 -23.67 5.71
C THR A 152 -6.34 -22.60 6.42
N LEU A 153 -6.68 -21.32 6.24
CA LEU A 153 -6.05 -20.21 6.95
C LEU A 153 -6.31 -20.35 8.46
N THR A 154 -5.26 -20.30 9.28
CA THR A 154 -5.37 -20.53 10.74
C THR A 154 -5.99 -19.36 11.47
N ASP A 155 -5.77 -18.12 10.97
CA ASP A 155 -6.30 -16.90 11.56
C ASP A 155 -6.58 -15.85 10.47
N ASN A 156 -7.56 -14.99 10.70
CA ASN A 156 -7.91 -13.90 9.79
C ASN A 156 -7.03 -12.65 9.97
N ALA A 157 -6.16 -12.62 10.97
CA ALA A 157 -5.16 -11.58 11.16
C ALA A 157 -3.87 -11.95 10.41
N VAL A 158 -3.68 -11.39 9.22
CA VAL A 158 -2.55 -11.69 8.33
C VAL A 158 -1.55 -10.54 8.36
N TYR A 159 -0.31 -10.84 8.70
CA TYR A 159 0.74 -9.84 8.93
C TYR A 159 1.83 -9.80 7.87
N CYS A 160 2.08 -10.90 7.17
CA CYS A 160 3.11 -10.95 6.15
C CYS A 160 2.87 -12.03 5.11
N PHE A 161 3.50 -11.84 3.95
CA PHE A 161 3.61 -12.82 2.88
C PHE A 161 5.08 -13.02 2.52
N ALA A 162 5.45 -14.24 2.19
CA ALA A 162 6.77 -14.55 1.65
C ALA A 162 6.66 -15.60 0.53
N PRO A 163 7.38 -15.42 -0.60
CA PRO A 163 7.40 -16.43 -1.64
C PRO A 163 8.06 -17.71 -1.14
N GLY A 164 7.45 -18.83 -1.44
CA GLY A 164 7.99 -20.16 -1.23
C GLY A 164 8.50 -20.80 -2.51
N ALA A 165 9.04 -21.99 -2.41
CA ALA A 165 9.43 -22.75 -3.59
C ALA A 165 8.19 -23.17 -4.41
N THR A 166 8.32 -23.19 -5.75
CA THR A 166 7.35 -23.80 -6.68
C THR A 166 5.91 -23.25 -6.53
N GLY A 167 5.74 -21.93 -6.62
CA GLY A 167 4.39 -21.31 -6.62
C GLY A 167 3.68 -21.32 -5.27
N LYS A 168 4.39 -21.62 -4.17
CA LYS A 168 3.84 -21.53 -2.82
C LYS A 168 4.00 -20.13 -2.28
N LEU A 169 3.03 -19.70 -1.50
CA LEU A 169 3.08 -18.46 -0.73
C LEU A 169 2.98 -18.79 0.77
N TRP A 170 3.98 -18.37 1.51
CA TRP A 170 3.93 -18.44 2.98
C TRP A 170 3.12 -17.26 3.49
N ILE A 171 2.26 -17.53 4.45
CA ILE A 171 1.37 -16.53 5.05
C ILE A 171 1.60 -16.55 6.55
N GLY A 172 2.03 -15.41 7.10
CA GLY A 172 2.17 -15.23 8.54
C GLY A 172 0.90 -14.65 9.14
N THR A 173 0.34 -15.36 10.11
CA THR A 173 -0.87 -15.00 10.85
C THR A 173 -0.57 -14.73 12.32
N GLU A 174 -1.57 -14.27 13.08
CA GLU A 174 -1.41 -14.02 14.52
C GLU A 174 -1.29 -15.31 15.32
N ASN A 175 -1.99 -16.40 14.90
CA ASN A 175 -1.98 -17.71 15.53
C ASN A 175 -1.67 -18.81 14.52
#